data_c37b5a2cd23096909236bba6fc11307d
#
_entry.id   c37b5a2cd23096909236bba6fc11307d
#
_cell.length_a   1.000
_cell.length_b   1.000
_cell.length_c   1.000
_cell.angle_alpha   90.00
_cell.angle_beta   90.00
_cell.angle_gamma   90.00
#
_symmetry.space_group_name_H-M   'P 1'
#
loop_
_entity.id
_entity.type
_entity.pdbx_description
1 polymer ?
#
loop_
_entity_poly.entity_id
_entity_poly.type
_entity_poly.pdbx_seq_one_letter_code
_entity_poly.pdbx_strand_id
1 'polypeptide(L)'
;MMAFNANRYVRFRSGLAVVVLTLGIVGPASADRSPVTPEQLKQYEQAFMAEVRKGDLLFHGDAATIEQMGVNLSSTGMACAMCHPMASDTHPGSFPKFQASVGKFSTLRDMINWCIEKPNQGERIDSDSEAMKALETYIYWSNSGSVLNTGQY
;
A
#
# COMPACT_ATOMS: atom_id res chain seq x y z
N MET A 1 -61.55 -1.76 -48.98
CA MET A 1 -61.89 -0.35 -49.23
C MET A 1 -60.98 0.47 -48.33
N MET A 2 -59.87 0.85 -48.80
CA MET A 2 -59.29 2.11 -49.26
C MET A 2 -59.65 3.30 -48.39
N ALA A 3 -58.63 3.88 -47.78
CA ALA A 3 -58.33 5.30 -47.87
C ALA A 3 -56.91 5.62 -47.48
N PHE A 4 -56.13 6.05 -48.43
CA PHE A 4 -54.87 6.78 -48.32
C PHE A 4 -55.15 8.14 -47.70
N ASN A 5 -54.24 8.61 -46.81
CA ASN A 5 -54.15 10.04 -46.58
C ASN A 5 -52.69 10.47 -46.29
N ALA A 6 -52.27 11.20 -47.14
CA ALA A 6 -51.32 12.25 -47.47
C ALA A 6 -50.34 12.74 -46.38
N ASN A 7 -49.13 12.64 -46.78
CA ASN A 7 -48.07 13.65 -46.87
C ASN A 7 -48.02 14.76 -45.81
N ARG A 8 -47.05 14.65 -44.84
CA ARG A 8 -46.53 15.80 -44.11
C ARG A 8 -45.02 15.91 -44.33
N TYR A 9 -44.64 16.83 -45.20
CA TYR A 9 -43.29 17.31 -45.35
C TYR A 9 -42.85 18.02 -44.07
N VAL A 10 -41.94 17.44 -43.33
CA VAL A 10 -41.23 18.11 -42.25
C VAL A 10 -40.00 18.79 -42.85
N ARG A 11 -40.05 20.12 -42.90
CA ARG A 11 -38.91 20.96 -43.31
C ARG A 11 -37.84 20.89 -42.23
N PHE A 12 -36.73 20.20 -42.49
CA PHE A 12 -35.48 20.33 -41.71
C PHE A 12 -34.89 21.72 -41.95
N ARG A 13 -34.94 22.55 -40.94
CA ARG A 13 -34.11 23.76 -40.87
C ARG A 13 -32.74 23.31 -40.46
N SER A 14 -31.77 23.37 -41.37
CA SER A 14 -30.36 23.17 -41.11
C SER A 14 -29.85 24.33 -40.25
N GLY A 15 -29.80 24.12 -38.95
CA GLY A 15 -29.08 24.99 -38.04
C GLY A 15 -27.60 24.51 -37.99
N LEU A 16 -26.68 25.30 -38.52
CA LEU A 16 -25.26 25.09 -38.35
C LEU A 16 -24.92 25.30 -36.86
N ALA A 17 -24.74 24.23 -36.11
CA ALA A 17 -24.18 24.30 -34.79
C ALA A 17 -22.67 24.41 -34.92
N VAL A 18 -22.14 25.60 -34.66
CA VAL A 18 -20.68 25.83 -34.52
C VAL A 18 -20.27 25.24 -33.18
N VAL A 19 -19.68 24.05 -33.22
CA VAL A 19 -19.01 23.46 -32.02
C VAL A 19 -17.67 24.16 -31.87
N VAL A 20 -17.61 25.10 -30.92
CA VAL A 20 -16.34 25.69 -30.49
C VAL A 20 -15.65 24.66 -29.62
N LEU A 21 -14.69 23.90 -30.18
CA LEU A 21 -13.77 23.09 -29.42
C LEU A 21 -12.82 24.02 -28.64
N THR A 22 -13.10 24.26 -27.36
CA THR A 22 -12.13 24.86 -26.46
C THR A 22 -11.08 23.78 -26.16
N LEU A 23 -9.93 23.85 -26.86
CA LEU A 23 -8.72 23.13 -26.44
C LEU A 23 -8.31 23.67 -25.08
N GLY A 24 -8.71 22.98 -24.01
CA GLY A 24 -8.14 23.21 -22.69
C GLY A 24 -6.64 22.92 -22.76
N ILE A 25 -5.82 23.94 -22.65
CA ILE A 25 -4.38 23.79 -22.46
C ILE A 25 -4.21 23.17 -21.07
N VAL A 26 -4.09 21.85 -21.02
CA VAL A 26 -3.62 21.16 -19.80
C VAL A 26 -2.15 21.54 -19.68
N GLY A 27 -1.86 22.58 -18.90
CA GLY A 27 -0.51 22.91 -18.54
C GLY A 27 0.14 21.71 -17.83
N PRO A 28 1.46 21.49 -17.96
CA PRO A 28 2.13 20.43 -17.21
C PRO A 28 1.85 20.66 -15.73
N ALA A 29 1.33 19.65 -15.03
CA ALA A 29 1.23 19.67 -13.59
C ALA A 29 2.67 19.76 -13.05
N SER A 30 3.11 20.96 -12.70
CA SER A 30 4.37 21.17 -12.02
C SER A 30 4.19 20.54 -10.64
N ALA A 31 4.81 19.37 -10.42
CA ALA A 31 4.97 18.86 -9.07
C ALA A 31 5.63 19.97 -8.25
N ASP A 32 5.01 20.38 -7.17
CA ASP A 32 5.58 21.36 -6.26
C ASP A 32 6.92 20.81 -5.75
N ARG A 33 8.02 21.43 -6.20
CA ARG A 33 9.39 21.08 -5.81
C ARG A 33 9.94 22.05 -4.78
N SER A 34 9.06 22.72 -4.05
CA SER A 34 9.49 23.58 -2.96
C SER A 34 10.28 22.75 -1.94
N PRO A 35 11.43 23.25 -1.47
CA PRO A 35 12.17 22.56 -0.42
C PRO A 35 11.29 22.35 0.81
N VAL A 36 11.39 21.16 1.42
CA VAL A 36 10.69 20.86 2.67
C VAL A 36 11.20 21.79 3.77
N THR A 37 10.29 22.45 4.48
CA THR A 37 10.67 23.31 5.60
C THR A 37 11.09 22.48 6.83
N PRO A 38 11.87 23.03 7.77
CA PRO A 38 12.24 22.33 9.01
C PRO A 38 11.02 21.88 9.81
N GLU A 39 9.93 22.65 9.82
CA GLU A 39 8.68 22.33 10.50
C GLU A 39 7.96 21.16 9.84
N GLN A 40 7.91 21.13 8.49
CA GLN A 40 7.36 20.02 7.72
C GLN A 40 8.20 18.74 7.94
N LEU A 41 9.54 18.86 7.91
CA LEU A 41 10.42 17.72 8.17
C LEU A 41 10.14 17.11 9.56
N LYS A 42 10.04 17.96 10.59
CA LYS A 42 9.70 17.52 11.94
C LYS A 42 8.34 16.80 12.00
N GLN A 43 7.33 17.28 11.28
CA GLN A 43 6.03 16.63 11.19
C GLN A 43 6.13 15.25 10.52
N TYR A 44 6.90 15.14 9.43
CA TYR A 44 7.12 13.87 8.73
C TYR A 44 7.85 12.85 9.61
N GLU A 45 8.88 13.29 10.33
CA GLU A 45 9.61 12.45 11.28
C GLU A 45 8.71 11.95 12.43
N GLN A 46 7.86 12.82 12.97
CA GLN A 46 6.90 12.44 14.01
C GLN A 46 5.88 11.42 13.49
N ALA A 47 5.33 11.63 12.30
CA ALA A 47 4.40 10.70 11.67
C ALA A 47 5.08 9.35 11.40
N PHE A 48 6.28 9.36 10.83
CA PHE A 48 7.07 8.15 10.59
C PHE A 48 7.34 7.36 11.88
N MET A 49 7.80 8.04 12.95
CA MET A 49 8.08 7.39 14.23
C MET A 49 6.81 6.90 14.94
N ALA A 50 5.65 7.48 14.64
CA ALA A 50 4.38 6.95 15.13
C ALA A 50 4.06 5.59 14.46
N GLU A 51 4.28 5.46 13.16
CA GLU A 51 4.12 4.17 12.46
C GLU A 51 5.16 3.14 12.92
N VAL A 52 6.41 3.54 13.13
CA VAL A 52 7.45 2.66 13.70
C VAL A 52 6.99 2.08 15.04
N ARG A 53 6.47 2.90 15.95
CA ARG A 53 5.99 2.43 17.26
C ARG A 53 4.82 1.46 17.16
N LYS A 54 3.85 1.71 16.26
CA LYS A 54 2.75 0.78 16.02
C LYS A 54 3.27 -0.56 15.50
N GLY A 55 4.19 -0.51 14.54
CA GLY A 55 4.81 -1.71 13.97
C GLY A 55 5.62 -2.50 14.99
N ASP A 56 6.35 -1.84 15.87
CA ASP A 56 7.07 -2.44 17.00
C ASP A 56 6.11 -3.21 17.92
N LEU A 57 5.03 -2.59 18.34
CA LEU A 57 4.01 -3.22 19.18
C LEU A 57 3.38 -4.45 18.50
N LEU A 58 3.00 -4.34 17.23
CA LEU A 58 2.47 -5.47 16.46
C LEU A 58 3.49 -6.60 16.31
N PHE A 59 4.75 -6.26 16.02
CA PHE A 59 5.84 -7.21 15.83
C PHE A 59 6.14 -8.03 17.10
N HIS A 60 6.01 -7.38 18.26
CA HIS A 60 6.19 -8.01 19.57
C HIS A 60 4.92 -8.61 20.15
N GLY A 61 3.80 -8.54 19.44
CA GLY A 61 2.55 -9.21 19.83
C GLY A 61 1.75 -8.48 20.92
N ASP A 62 1.82 -7.14 20.95
CA ASP A 62 1.01 -6.34 21.90
C ASP A 62 -0.49 -6.55 21.64
N ALA A 63 -1.15 -7.17 22.61
CA ALA A 63 -2.55 -7.58 22.47
C ALA A 63 -3.50 -6.38 22.26
N ALA A 64 -3.25 -5.26 22.94
CA ALA A 64 -4.11 -4.08 22.83
C ALA A 64 -4.01 -3.45 21.43
N THR A 65 -2.82 -3.37 20.87
CA THR A 65 -2.60 -2.85 19.51
C THR A 65 -3.20 -3.79 18.45
N ILE A 66 -3.06 -5.10 18.61
CA ILE A 66 -3.63 -6.12 17.71
C ILE A 66 -5.15 -6.01 17.70
N GLU A 67 -5.77 -5.93 18.89
CA GLU A 67 -7.22 -5.76 19.04
C GLU A 67 -7.71 -4.44 18.43
N GLN A 68 -7.03 -3.35 18.72
CA GLN A 68 -7.37 -2.02 18.18
C GLN A 68 -7.34 -1.98 16.67
N MET A 69 -6.39 -2.69 16.05
CA MET A 69 -6.28 -2.77 14.58
C MET A 69 -7.18 -3.83 13.95
N GLY A 70 -7.87 -4.64 14.76
CA GLY A 70 -8.80 -5.66 14.29
C GLY A 70 -8.14 -6.74 13.43
N VAL A 71 -6.90 -7.12 13.75
CA VAL A 71 -6.13 -8.13 12.99
C VAL A 71 -5.89 -9.37 13.83
N ASN A 72 -5.78 -10.53 13.16
CA ASN A 72 -5.40 -11.79 13.78
C ASN A 72 -4.03 -12.22 13.25
N LEU A 73 -2.96 -11.80 13.92
CA LEU A 73 -1.60 -12.11 13.51
C LEU A 73 -1.14 -13.52 13.89
N SER A 74 -1.82 -14.15 14.86
CA SER A 74 -1.45 -15.49 15.33
C SER A 74 -2.58 -16.15 16.10
N SER A 75 -2.88 -17.41 15.81
CA SER A 75 -3.73 -18.28 16.65
C SER A 75 -2.90 -19.20 17.55
N THR A 76 -1.59 -19.23 17.37
CA THR A 76 -0.66 -20.04 18.18
C THR A 76 -0.11 -19.29 19.39
N GLY A 77 -0.39 -17.98 19.49
CA GLY A 77 0.20 -17.09 20.49
C GLY A 77 1.64 -16.64 20.18
N MET A 78 2.15 -16.96 19.00
CA MET A 78 3.50 -16.56 18.57
C MET A 78 3.49 -15.12 18.07
N ALA A 79 4.44 -14.33 18.52
CA ALA A 79 4.77 -13.02 17.95
C ALA A 79 5.89 -13.14 16.90
N CYS A 80 6.00 -12.19 15.99
CA CYS A 80 7.09 -12.16 15.01
C CYS A 80 8.46 -12.16 15.68
N ALA A 81 8.61 -11.45 16.80
CA ALA A 81 9.83 -11.36 17.58
C ALA A 81 10.28 -12.73 18.18
N MET A 82 9.43 -13.72 18.29
CA MET A 82 9.82 -15.04 18.78
C MET A 82 10.70 -15.80 17.78
N CYS A 83 10.51 -15.58 16.49
CA CYS A 83 11.35 -16.13 15.43
C CYS A 83 12.42 -15.14 14.96
N HIS A 84 12.12 -13.85 15.06
CA HIS A 84 12.97 -12.74 14.62
C HIS A 84 13.23 -11.78 15.79
N PRO A 85 14.07 -12.14 16.78
CA PRO A 85 14.31 -11.31 17.98
C PRO A 85 14.76 -9.89 17.66
N MET A 86 15.49 -9.75 16.56
CA MET A 86 15.85 -8.48 15.96
C MET A 86 15.10 -8.37 14.63
N ALA A 87 14.19 -7.42 14.49
CA ALA A 87 13.44 -7.26 13.22
C ALA A 87 14.36 -7.04 12.01
N SER A 88 15.57 -6.54 12.22
CA SER A 88 16.62 -6.40 11.20
C SER A 88 17.10 -7.74 10.61
N ASP A 89 16.97 -8.85 11.33
CA ASP A 89 17.37 -10.19 10.87
C ASP A 89 16.37 -10.78 9.86
N THR A 90 15.27 -10.09 9.58
CA THR A 90 14.37 -10.41 8.48
C THR A 90 14.93 -10.02 7.11
N HIS A 91 16.03 -9.29 7.07
CA HIS A 91 16.72 -8.80 5.86
C HIS A 91 15.80 -8.08 4.89
N PRO A 92 15.04 -7.04 5.32
CA PRO A 92 14.01 -6.39 4.51
C PRO A 92 14.59 -5.76 3.23
N GLY A 93 15.84 -5.29 3.28
CA GLY A 93 16.54 -4.71 2.13
C GLY A 93 16.85 -5.72 1.01
N SER A 94 16.64 -7.03 1.23
CA SER A 94 16.79 -8.03 0.17
C SER A 94 15.54 -8.15 -0.72
N PHE A 95 14.40 -7.57 -0.34
CA PHE A 95 13.15 -7.62 -1.11
C PHE A 95 13.00 -6.44 -2.07
N PRO A 96 12.27 -6.62 -3.19
CA PRO A 96 11.62 -7.85 -3.63
C PRO A 96 12.60 -8.86 -4.25
N LYS A 97 12.37 -10.17 -4.07
CA LYS A 97 13.24 -11.23 -4.59
C LYS A 97 12.48 -12.52 -4.90
N PHE A 98 13.13 -13.45 -5.63
CA PHE A 98 12.64 -14.82 -5.69
C PHE A 98 12.92 -15.51 -4.34
N GLN A 99 11.84 -15.88 -3.66
CA GLN A 99 11.92 -16.52 -2.36
C GLN A 99 11.80 -18.04 -2.52
N ALA A 100 12.91 -18.74 -2.36
CA ALA A 100 12.99 -20.17 -2.60
C ALA A 100 12.05 -21.00 -1.71
N SER A 101 11.87 -20.58 -0.44
CA SER A 101 10.96 -21.27 0.51
C SER A 101 9.48 -21.23 0.10
N VAL A 102 9.08 -20.27 -0.73
CA VAL A 102 7.72 -20.11 -1.25
C VAL A 102 7.62 -20.40 -2.75
N GLY A 103 8.74 -20.56 -3.44
CA GLY A 103 8.80 -20.90 -4.86
C GLY A 103 8.32 -19.78 -5.80
N LYS A 104 8.31 -18.52 -5.36
CA LYS A 104 7.84 -17.38 -6.17
C LYS A 104 8.59 -16.09 -5.88
N PHE A 105 8.46 -15.12 -6.81
CA PHE A 105 8.90 -13.76 -6.57
C PHE A 105 7.99 -13.09 -5.53
N SER A 106 8.59 -12.54 -4.48
CA SER A 106 7.86 -12.04 -3.31
C SER A 106 8.36 -10.67 -2.88
N THR A 107 7.44 -9.87 -2.39
CA THR A 107 7.71 -8.61 -1.67
C THR A 107 7.88 -8.89 -0.18
N LEU A 108 8.31 -7.88 0.59
CA LEU A 108 8.33 -7.98 2.05
C LEU A 108 6.93 -8.22 2.61
N ARG A 109 5.90 -7.55 2.08
CA ARG A 109 4.49 -7.74 2.47
C ARG A 109 3.98 -9.15 2.22
N ASP A 110 4.41 -9.78 1.11
CA ASP A 110 4.09 -11.20 0.85
C ASP A 110 4.68 -12.10 1.92
N MET A 111 5.90 -11.83 2.37
CA MET A 111 6.56 -12.63 3.40
C MET A 111 5.98 -12.39 4.79
N ILE A 112 5.62 -11.15 5.14
CA ILE A 112 4.88 -10.85 6.38
C ILE A 112 3.61 -11.69 6.42
N ASN A 113 2.80 -11.64 5.36
CA ASN A 113 1.57 -12.43 5.27
C ASN A 113 1.82 -13.94 5.27
N TRP A 114 2.88 -14.41 4.61
CA TRP A 114 3.25 -15.83 4.67
C TRP A 114 3.57 -16.28 6.10
N CYS A 115 4.32 -15.46 6.87
CA CYS A 115 4.61 -15.77 8.27
C CYS A 115 3.35 -15.76 9.14
N ILE A 116 2.42 -14.83 8.91
CA ILE A 116 1.13 -14.78 9.60
C ILE A 116 0.33 -16.06 9.32
N GLU A 117 0.19 -16.46 8.05
CA GLU A 117 -0.66 -17.59 7.65
C GLU A 117 -0.05 -18.95 7.99
N LYS A 118 1.28 -19.10 7.87
CA LYS A 118 1.91 -20.44 7.96
C LYS A 118 2.42 -20.76 9.36
N PRO A 119 3.52 -20.18 9.87
CA PRO A 119 3.98 -20.53 11.21
C PRO A 119 3.04 -20.04 12.31
N ASN A 120 2.44 -18.86 12.17
CA ASN A 120 1.61 -18.26 13.19
C ASN A 120 0.14 -18.70 13.14
N GLN A 121 -0.32 -19.32 12.04
CA GLN A 121 -1.70 -19.74 11.82
C GLN A 121 -2.73 -18.62 12.05
N GLY A 122 -2.34 -17.40 11.78
CA GLY A 122 -3.19 -16.22 11.80
C GLY A 122 -3.91 -16.02 10.47
N GLU A 123 -4.53 -14.85 10.34
CA GLU A 123 -5.28 -14.47 9.16
C GLU A 123 -4.48 -13.44 8.34
N ARG A 124 -4.42 -13.67 7.02
CA ARG A 124 -3.80 -12.74 6.09
C ARG A 124 -4.37 -11.34 6.27
N ILE A 125 -3.49 -10.35 6.40
CA ILE A 125 -3.88 -8.94 6.46
C ILE A 125 -3.79 -8.28 5.08
N ASP A 126 -4.66 -7.31 4.84
CA ASP A 126 -4.64 -6.55 3.60
C ASP A 126 -3.31 -5.81 3.43
N SER A 127 -2.74 -5.86 2.21
CA SER A 127 -1.42 -5.27 1.93
C SER A 127 -1.39 -3.75 2.06
N ASP A 128 -2.54 -3.08 1.97
CA ASP A 128 -2.65 -1.63 2.09
C ASP A 128 -3.22 -1.19 3.46
N SER A 129 -3.47 -2.16 4.37
CA SER A 129 -3.94 -1.89 5.72
C SER A 129 -2.95 -1.08 6.55
N GLU A 130 -3.45 -0.43 7.61
CA GLU A 130 -2.61 0.28 8.58
C GLU A 130 -1.63 -0.68 9.28
N ALA A 131 -2.10 -1.87 9.66
CA ALA A 131 -1.27 -2.89 10.30
C ALA A 131 -0.10 -3.34 9.42
N MET A 132 -0.33 -3.57 8.11
CA MET A 132 0.74 -3.93 7.19
C MET A 132 1.75 -2.80 7.03
N LYS A 133 1.28 -1.57 6.87
CA LYS A 133 2.15 -0.38 6.74
C LYS A 133 2.99 -0.17 7.98
N ALA A 134 2.41 -0.34 9.17
CA ALA A 134 3.13 -0.21 10.42
C ALA A 134 4.21 -1.30 10.58
N LEU A 135 3.87 -2.58 10.35
CA LEU A 135 4.82 -3.69 10.37
C LEU A 135 5.98 -3.47 9.40
N GLU A 136 5.67 -3.15 8.15
CA GLU A 136 6.67 -2.89 7.12
C GLU A 136 7.58 -1.72 7.51
N THR A 137 7.00 -0.62 8.03
CA THR A 137 7.75 0.57 8.46
C THR A 137 8.71 0.23 9.60
N TYR A 138 8.26 -0.52 10.61
CA TYR A 138 9.12 -0.95 11.72
C TYR A 138 10.26 -1.85 11.25
N ILE A 139 9.97 -2.84 10.40
CA ILE A 139 10.97 -3.77 9.88
C ILE A 139 12.03 -3.02 9.06
N TYR A 140 11.65 -2.09 8.18
CA TYR A 140 12.62 -1.26 7.44
C TYR A 140 13.39 -0.32 8.34
N TRP A 141 12.73 0.31 9.31
CA TRP A 141 13.39 1.19 10.26
C TRP A 141 14.44 0.44 11.11
N SER A 142 14.12 -0.76 11.60
CA SER A 142 15.03 -1.60 12.37
C SER A 142 16.28 -2.00 11.58
N ASN A 143 16.19 -1.97 10.25
CA ASN A 143 17.27 -2.26 9.32
C ASN A 143 17.97 -1.00 8.77
N SER A 144 17.70 0.17 9.34
CA SER A 144 18.32 1.44 8.90
C SER A 144 19.83 1.39 9.03
N GLY A 145 20.53 1.77 7.94
CA GLY A 145 21.99 1.75 7.89
C GLY A 145 22.61 0.42 7.49
N SER A 146 21.83 -0.65 7.29
CA SER A 146 22.36 -1.89 6.72
C SER A 146 22.55 -1.75 5.20
N VAL A 147 23.55 -2.47 4.69
CA VAL A 147 23.84 -2.50 3.25
C VAL A 147 22.87 -3.45 2.55
N LEU A 148 22.28 -2.99 1.44
CA LEU A 148 21.45 -3.82 0.59
C LEU A 148 22.29 -4.99 0.03
N ASN A 149 21.89 -6.21 0.34
CA ASN A 149 22.55 -7.41 -0.14
C ASN A 149 21.51 -8.36 -0.75
N THR A 150 21.22 -8.13 -2.02
CA THR A 150 20.22 -8.89 -2.77
C THR A 150 20.72 -10.31 -3.06
N GLY A 151 19.91 -11.30 -2.68
CA GLY A 151 20.14 -12.70 -3.06
C GLY A 151 21.01 -13.52 -2.11
N GLN A 152 21.43 -12.98 -0.99
CA GLN A 152 22.22 -13.72 -0.01
C GLN A 152 21.36 -14.35 1.11
N TYR A 153 20.10 -13.98 1.24
CA TYR A 153 19.19 -14.45 2.30
C TYR A 153 17.84 -14.90 1.74
#